data_79dce4bcd09f33b304894361d1a77a62
#
_entry.id   79dce4bcd09f33b304894361d1a77a62
#
_cell.length_a   1.000
_cell.length_b   1.000
_cell.length_c   1.000
_cell.angle_alpha   90.00
_cell.angle_beta   90.00
_cell.angle_gamma   90.00
#
_symmetry.space_group_name_H-M   'P 1'
#
loop_
_entity.id
_entity.type
_entity.pdbx_description
1 polymer ?
#
loop_
_entity_poly.entity_id
_entity_poly.type
_entity_poly.pdbx_seq_one_letter_code
_entity_poly.pdbx_strand_id
1 'polypeptide(L)'
;MGQDVANVSRAAAEREIDRWAETARDQVLEVPKSVWIGTAQEVLGLVGRKWVVAIVRGLLNGPRRHFQLECEISGVQPRVLRDTLRSLERDGLVERILCDDDYGGKCIAYRLTRLGASLTVLLTTAFEWGVEHLDEVRASRPV
;
A
#
# COMPACT_ATOMS: atom_id res chain seq x y z
N MET A 1 -29.99 14.09 -20.34
CA MET A 1 -28.69 13.87 -21.01
C MET A 1 -27.56 13.48 -20.07
N GLY A 2 -27.49 13.97 -18.86
CA GLY A 2 -26.40 13.61 -17.93
C GLY A 2 -26.49 12.22 -17.29
N GLN A 3 -27.68 11.66 -17.12
CA GLN A 3 -27.89 10.35 -16.51
C GLN A 3 -27.56 9.17 -17.45
N ASP A 4 -27.73 9.34 -18.75
CA ASP A 4 -27.46 8.28 -19.72
C ASP A 4 -25.95 8.05 -19.91
N VAL A 5 -25.15 9.11 -19.88
CA VAL A 5 -23.69 9.01 -20.01
C VAL A 5 -23.06 8.37 -18.76
N ALA A 6 -23.58 8.71 -17.58
CA ALA A 6 -23.14 8.09 -16.32
C ALA A 6 -23.51 6.59 -16.25
N ASN A 7 -24.68 6.21 -16.77
CA ASN A 7 -25.12 4.81 -16.81
C ASN A 7 -24.33 3.96 -17.81
N VAL A 8 -23.99 4.52 -18.97
CA VAL A 8 -23.14 3.86 -19.98
C VAL A 8 -21.71 3.67 -19.45
N SER A 9 -21.18 4.66 -18.75
CA SER A 9 -19.85 4.59 -18.14
C SER A 9 -19.79 3.54 -17.02
N ARG A 10 -20.83 3.45 -16.19
CA ARG A 10 -20.96 2.44 -15.13
C ARG A 10 -21.05 1.02 -15.70
N ALA A 11 -21.89 0.81 -16.68
CA ALA A 11 -22.02 -0.50 -17.33
C ALA A 11 -20.75 -0.95 -18.07
N ALA A 12 -19.96 0.00 -18.59
CA ALA A 12 -18.66 -0.29 -19.19
C ALA A 12 -17.64 -0.69 -18.13
N ALA A 13 -17.60 0.00 -16.99
CA ALA A 13 -16.74 -0.32 -15.86
C ALA A 13 -17.09 -1.69 -15.24
N GLU A 14 -18.37 -1.99 -15.08
CA GLU A 14 -18.84 -3.30 -14.58
C GLU A 14 -18.38 -4.45 -15.51
N ARG A 15 -18.48 -4.28 -16.82
CA ARG A 15 -18.00 -5.28 -17.79
C ARG A 15 -16.48 -5.45 -17.77
N GLU A 16 -15.75 -4.39 -17.49
CA GLU A 16 -14.29 -4.43 -17.38
C GLU A 16 -13.87 -5.16 -16.09
N ILE A 17 -14.58 -4.93 -14.99
CA ILE A 17 -14.39 -5.63 -13.71
C ILE A 17 -14.68 -7.13 -13.88
N ASP A 18 -15.78 -7.49 -14.55
CA ASP A 18 -16.14 -8.89 -14.80
C ASP A 18 -15.06 -9.59 -15.65
N ARG A 19 -14.54 -8.91 -16.67
CA ARG A 19 -13.44 -9.44 -17.50
C ARG A 19 -12.15 -9.60 -16.70
N TRP A 20 -11.84 -8.66 -15.84
CA TRP A 20 -10.71 -8.73 -14.92
C TRP A 20 -10.87 -9.88 -13.94
N ALA A 21 -12.06 -10.06 -13.37
CA ALA A 21 -12.37 -11.16 -12.46
C ALA A 21 -12.22 -12.53 -13.13
N GLU A 22 -12.66 -12.69 -14.36
CA GLU A 22 -12.47 -13.92 -15.14
C GLU A 22 -11.00 -14.20 -15.41
N THR A 23 -10.23 -13.20 -15.88
CA THR A 23 -8.80 -13.34 -16.14
C THR A 23 -8.03 -13.65 -14.85
N ALA A 24 -8.32 -12.95 -13.76
CA ALA A 24 -7.71 -13.19 -12.47
C ALA A 24 -8.04 -14.59 -11.92
N ARG A 25 -9.29 -15.04 -12.12
CA ARG A 25 -9.72 -16.39 -11.74
C ARG A 25 -8.91 -17.47 -12.46
N ASP A 26 -8.74 -17.34 -13.76
CA ASP A 26 -7.99 -18.32 -14.56
C ASP A 26 -6.53 -18.36 -14.12
N GLN A 27 -5.91 -17.20 -13.91
CA GLN A 27 -4.53 -17.11 -13.40
C GLN A 27 -4.39 -17.75 -12.01
N VAL A 28 -5.36 -17.54 -11.11
CA VAL A 28 -5.36 -18.14 -9.78
C VAL A 28 -5.48 -19.66 -9.85
N LEU A 29 -6.31 -20.19 -10.74
CA LEU A 29 -6.56 -21.62 -10.89
C LEU A 29 -5.40 -22.39 -11.53
N GLU A 30 -4.55 -21.71 -12.30
CA GLU A 30 -3.33 -22.29 -12.89
C GLU A 30 -2.21 -22.49 -11.86
N VAL A 31 -2.21 -21.74 -10.77
CA VAL A 31 -1.19 -21.82 -9.71
C VAL A 31 -1.60 -22.87 -8.67
N PRO A 32 -0.67 -23.71 -8.18
CA PRO A 32 -0.98 -24.62 -7.09
C PRO A 32 -1.56 -23.87 -5.88
N LYS A 33 -2.69 -24.37 -5.36
CA LYS A 33 -3.47 -23.73 -4.30
C LYS A 33 -2.64 -23.31 -3.08
N SER A 34 -1.73 -24.17 -2.64
CA SER A 34 -0.86 -23.89 -1.48
C SER A 34 0.09 -22.73 -1.74
N VAL A 35 0.63 -22.63 -2.97
CA VAL A 35 1.53 -21.54 -3.36
C VAL A 35 0.78 -20.23 -3.44
N TRP A 36 -0.39 -20.23 -4.07
CA TRP A 36 -1.19 -19.02 -4.20
C TRP A 36 -1.64 -18.46 -2.84
N ILE A 37 -2.19 -19.32 -1.98
CA ILE A 37 -2.67 -18.93 -0.64
C ILE A 37 -1.48 -18.44 0.21
N GLY A 38 -0.39 -19.18 0.26
CA GLY A 38 0.78 -18.83 1.06
C GLY A 38 1.37 -17.49 0.66
N THR A 39 1.59 -17.26 -0.63
CA THR A 39 2.13 -16.01 -1.16
C THR A 39 1.19 -14.83 -0.90
N ALA A 40 -0.10 -14.98 -1.18
CA ALA A 40 -1.07 -13.92 -0.96
C ALA A 40 -1.17 -13.55 0.53
N GLN A 41 -1.21 -14.53 1.42
CA GLN A 41 -1.28 -14.29 2.87
C GLN A 41 -0.01 -13.59 3.39
N GLU A 42 1.16 -13.97 2.91
CA GLU A 42 2.42 -13.34 3.31
C GLU A 42 2.47 -11.86 2.87
N VAL A 43 2.08 -11.57 1.64
CA VAL A 43 2.02 -10.19 1.13
C VAL A 43 0.99 -9.35 1.89
N LEU A 44 -0.21 -9.88 2.11
CA LEU A 44 -1.25 -9.18 2.88
C LEU A 44 -0.82 -8.96 4.34
N GLY A 45 -0.11 -9.92 4.94
CA GLY A 45 0.47 -9.77 6.27
C GLY A 45 1.53 -8.67 6.33
N LEU A 46 2.33 -8.53 5.29
CA LEU A 46 3.35 -7.49 5.19
C LEU A 46 2.71 -6.09 5.10
N VAL A 47 1.81 -5.87 4.15
CA VAL A 47 1.19 -4.56 3.92
C VAL A 47 0.10 -4.22 4.93
N GLY A 48 -0.50 -5.21 5.57
CA GLY A 48 -1.54 -5.05 6.58
C GLY A 48 -1.04 -4.61 7.95
N ARG A 49 0.26 -4.57 8.18
CA ARG A 49 0.82 -4.00 9.42
C ARG A 49 0.49 -2.52 9.52
N LYS A 50 0.06 -2.12 10.72
CA LYS A 50 -0.65 -0.85 10.97
C LYS A 50 -0.02 0.39 10.31
N TRP A 51 1.29 0.53 10.30
CA TRP A 51 1.95 1.76 9.86
C TRP A 51 2.66 1.66 8.50
N VAL A 52 2.70 0.47 7.90
CA VAL A 52 3.45 0.23 6.66
C VAL A 52 2.94 1.10 5.50
N VAL A 53 1.64 1.15 5.31
CA VAL A 53 1.02 1.97 4.24
C VAL A 53 1.35 3.46 4.42
N ALA A 54 1.26 3.95 5.64
CA ALA A 54 1.56 5.35 5.97
C ALA A 54 3.04 5.70 5.73
N ILE A 55 3.96 4.80 6.11
CA ILE A 55 5.39 4.99 5.90
C ILE A 55 5.73 4.96 4.40
N VAL A 56 5.22 3.98 3.68
CA VAL A 56 5.44 3.90 2.22
C VAL A 56 4.96 5.18 1.55
N ARG A 57 3.76 5.65 1.89
CA ARG A 57 3.23 6.91 1.35
C ARG A 57 4.11 8.11 1.71
N GLY A 58 4.57 8.20 2.95
CA GLY A 58 5.43 9.30 3.41
C GLY A 58 6.78 9.36 2.71
N LEU A 59 7.28 8.23 2.23
CA LEU A 59 8.56 8.11 1.53
C LEU A 59 8.47 8.21 0.00
N LEU A 60 7.27 8.26 -0.57
CA LEU A 60 7.08 8.31 -2.03
C LEU A 60 7.70 9.55 -2.69
N ASN A 61 7.68 10.69 -2.02
CA ASN A 61 8.21 11.94 -2.54
C ASN A 61 9.70 12.14 -2.25
N GLY A 62 10.37 11.14 -1.75
CA GLY A 62 11.81 11.17 -1.46
C GLY A 62 12.15 10.86 -0.01
N PRO A 63 13.43 10.94 0.35
CA PRO A 63 13.91 10.62 1.67
C PRO A 63 13.26 11.48 2.76
N ARG A 64 13.04 10.88 3.94
CA ARG A 64 12.55 11.53 5.14
C ARG A 64 13.36 11.12 6.34
N ARG A 65 13.65 12.09 7.21
CA ARG A 65 14.20 11.81 8.54
C ARG A 65 13.11 11.22 9.43
N HIS A 66 13.51 10.50 10.47
CA HIS A 66 12.58 9.92 11.44
C HIS A 66 11.58 10.98 11.97
N PHE A 67 12.09 12.13 12.37
CA PHE A 67 11.26 13.23 12.88
C PHE A 67 10.23 13.74 11.84
N GLN A 68 10.61 13.82 10.57
CA GLN A 68 9.69 14.23 9.51
C GLN A 68 8.55 13.24 9.35
N LEU A 69 8.86 11.94 9.41
CA LEU A 69 7.82 10.89 9.37
C LEU A 69 6.92 10.93 10.59
N GLU A 70 7.44 11.20 11.78
CA GLU A 70 6.62 11.40 12.98
C GLU A 70 5.62 12.56 12.81
N CYS A 71 6.05 13.66 12.22
CA CYS A 71 5.17 14.80 11.97
C CYS A 71 4.12 14.52 10.89
N GLU A 72 4.46 13.75 9.87
CA GLU A 72 3.57 13.43 8.74
C GLU A 72 2.56 12.33 9.08
N ILE A 73 2.94 11.36 9.93
CA ILE A 73 2.11 10.22 10.29
C ILE A 73 1.42 10.48 11.62
N SER A 74 0.14 10.82 11.54
CA SER A 74 -0.66 11.10 12.72
C SER A 74 -0.83 9.87 13.62
N GLY A 75 -0.53 10.05 14.92
CA GLY A 75 -0.80 9.04 15.95
C GLY A 75 0.26 7.94 16.09
N VAL A 76 1.34 7.96 15.32
CA VAL A 76 2.42 7.00 15.50
C VAL A 76 3.32 7.41 16.66
N GLN A 77 3.60 6.47 17.57
CA GLN A 77 4.59 6.69 18.61
C GLN A 77 6.01 6.56 18.04
N PRO A 78 6.98 7.37 18.51
CA PRO A 78 8.38 7.35 18.02
C PRO A 78 9.02 5.97 18.03
N ARG A 79 8.81 5.21 19.09
CA ARG A 79 9.33 3.85 19.22
C ARG A 79 8.72 2.88 18.21
N VAL A 80 7.41 2.96 18.03
CA VAL A 80 6.69 2.11 17.06
C VAL A 80 7.13 2.42 15.62
N LEU A 81 7.28 3.70 15.29
CA LEU A 81 7.82 4.11 14.00
C LEU A 81 9.23 3.56 13.76
N ARG A 82 10.11 3.67 14.76
CA ARG A 82 11.47 3.13 14.68
C ARG A 82 11.49 1.62 14.46
N ASP A 83 10.69 0.89 15.22
CA ASP A 83 10.62 -0.57 15.12
C ASP A 83 10.04 -1.01 13.77
N THR A 84 9.05 -0.30 13.25
CA THR A 84 8.47 -0.56 11.93
C THR A 84 9.48 -0.26 10.81
N LEU A 85 10.19 0.87 10.88
CA LEU A 85 11.25 1.20 9.91
C LEU A 85 12.38 0.16 9.90
N ARG A 86 12.80 -0.32 11.07
CA ARG A 86 13.81 -1.41 11.17
C ARG A 86 13.31 -2.71 10.55
N SER A 87 12.04 -3.03 10.73
CA SER A 87 11.42 -4.19 10.10
C SER A 87 11.39 -4.05 8.58
N LEU A 88 10.99 -2.91 8.07
CA LEU A 88 10.97 -2.62 6.62
C LEU A 88 12.39 -2.61 6.02
N GLU A 89 13.38 -2.16 6.78
CA GLU A 89 14.79 -2.21 6.38
C GLU A 89 15.28 -3.66 6.27
N ARG A 90 14.96 -4.52 7.24
CA ARG A 90 15.27 -5.96 7.18
C ARG A 90 14.62 -6.66 6.01
N ASP A 91 13.40 -6.26 5.67
CA ASP A 91 12.67 -6.80 4.52
C ASP A 91 13.16 -6.22 3.18
N GLY A 92 14.13 -5.30 3.20
CA GLY A 92 14.69 -4.67 2.00
C GLY A 92 13.78 -3.68 1.30
N LEU A 93 12.74 -3.19 1.97
CA LEU A 93 11.75 -2.26 1.42
C LEU A 93 12.12 -0.79 1.65
N VAL A 94 12.92 -0.55 2.69
CA VAL A 94 13.41 0.76 3.11
C VAL A 94 14.90 0.66 3.36
N GLU A 95 15.63 1.71 3.06
CA GLU A 95 17.06 1.83 3.40
C GLU A 95 17.34 3.15 4.12
N ARG A 96 18.35 3.09 4.99
CA ARG A 96 18.88 4.29 5.65
C ARG A 96 19.99 4.90 4.81
N ILE A 97 19.95 6.22 4.69
CA ILE A 97 20.97 6.98 4.00
C ILE A 97 21.49 8.11 4.89
N LEU A 98 22.74 8.47 4.68
CA LEU A 98 23.30 9.68 5.25
C LEU A 98 22.82 10.89 4.46
N CYS A 99 22.40 11.92 5.16
CA CYS A 99 22.03 13.21 4.60
C CYS A 99 22.75 14.34 5.34
N ASP A 100 22.83 15.48 4.72
CA ASP A 100 23.28 16.70 5.39
C ASP A 100 22.10 17.37 6.08
N ASP A 101 22.30 17.81 7.30
CA ASP A 101 21.33 18.64 8.00
C ASP A 101 21.46 20.12 7.61
N ASP A 102 20.49 20.93 8.02
CA ASP A 102 20.44 22.35 7.68
C ASP A 102 21.56 23.17 8.34
N TYR A 103 22.35 22.57 9.22
CA TYR A 103 23.43 23.20 9.98
C TYR A 103 24.83 22.66 9.61
N GLY A 104 24.92 21.85 8.54
CA GLY A 104 26.17 21.27 8.07
C GLY A 104 26.59 19.99 8.81
N GLY A 105 25.73 19.44 9.65
CA GLY A 105 25.91 18.14 10.30
C GLY A 105 25.44 16.99 9.43
N LYS A 106 25.68 15.76 9.90
CA LYS A 106 25.18 14.54 9.26
C LYS A 106 23.94 14.04 9.95
N CYS A 107 22.95 13.63 9.19
CA CYS A 107 21.72 13.04 9.68
C CYS A 107 21.41 11.74 8.96
N ILE A 108 20.51 10.96 9.54
CA ILE A 108 19.99 9.74 8.93
C ILE A 108 18.60 10.04 8.34
N ALA A 109 18.42 9.70 7.09
CA ALA A 109 17.13 9.69 6.44
C ALA A 109 16.80 8.26 5.97
N TYR A 110 15.51 8.03 5.75
CA TYR A 110 14.99 6.79 5.20
C TYR A 110 14.45 7.06 3.81
N ARG A 111 14.63 6.12 2.91
CA ARG A 111 14.00 6.14 1.59
C ARG A 111 13.51 4.76 1.20
N LEU A 112 12.56 4.71 0.29
CA LEU A 112 12.15 3.45 -0.31
C LEU A 112 13.28 2.90 -1.19
N THR A 113 13.51 1.61 -1.10
CA THR A 113 14.28 0.88 -2.11
C THR A 113 13.43 0.73 -3.38
N ARG A 114 14.01 0.26 -4.48
CA ARG A 114 13.25 -0.10 -5.67
C ARG A 114 12.15 -1.12 -5.36
N LEU A 115 12.45 -2.10 -4.51
CA LEU A 115 11.48 -3.09 -4.04
C LEU A 115 10.36 -2.42 -3.23
N GLY A 116 10.70 -1.55 -2.29
CA GLY A 116 9.71 -0.80 -1.50
C GLY A 116 8.81 0.07 -2.35
N ALA A 117 9.37 0.75 -3.34
CA ALA A 117 8.59 1.57 -4.29
C ALA A 117 7.61 0.73 -5.12
N SER A 118 7.93 -0.52 -5.43
CA SER A 118 7.05 -1.43 -6.17
C SER A 118 5.76 -1.78 -5.43
N LEU A 119 5.74 -1.70 -4.09
CA LEU A 119 4.53 -1.88 -3.30
C LEU A 119 3.44 -0.85 -3.62
N THR A 120 3.81 0.29 -4.17
CA THR A 120 2.85 1.34 -4.53
C THR A 120 1.80 0.84 -5.51
N VAL A 121 2.17 -0.03 -6.45
CA VAL A 121 1.23 -0.63 -7.40
C VAL A 121 0.15 -1.43 -6.68
N LEU A 122 0.57 -2.30 -5.75
CA LEU A 122 -0.37 -3.09 -4.94
C LEU A 122 -1.27 -2.20 -4.06
N LEU A 123 -0.67 -1.22 -3.40
CA LEU A 123 -1.42 -0.31 -2.51
C LEU A 123 -2.41 0.57 -3.27
N THR A 124 -2.06 1.01 -4.47
CA THR A 124 -2.96 1.78 -5.34
C THR A 124 -4.14 0.92 -5.79
N THR A 125 -3.91 -0.30 -6.22
CA THR A 125 -4.97 -1.25 -6.59
C THR A 125 -5.90 -1.54 -5.41
N ALA A 126 -5.34 -1.75 -4.22
CA ALA A 126 -6.13 -1.95 -3.01
C ALA A 126 -6.97 -0.70 -2.65
N PHE A 127 -6.41 0.49 -2.83
CA PHE A 127 -7.10 1.75 -2.62
C PHE A 127 -8.28 1.92 -3.60
N GLU A 128 -8.07 1.69 -4.88
CA GLU A 128 -9.09 1.79 -5.92
C GLU A 128 -10.25 0.83 -5.64
N TRP A 129 -9.94 -0.42 -5.33
CA TRP A 129 -10.94 -1.39 -4.92
C TRP A 129 -11.71 -0.93 -3.67
N GLY A 130 -11.00 -0.38 -2.70
CA GLY A 130 -11.59 0.13 -1.46
C GLY A 130 -12.56 1.30 -1.69
N VAL A 131 -12.21 2.22 -2.56
CA VAL A 131 -13.09 3.36 -2.93
C VAL A 131 -14.41 2.86 -3.53
N GLU A 132 -14.35 1.83 -4.34
CA GLU A 132 -15.55 1.31 -5.02
C GLU A 132 -16.43 0.42 -4.13
N HIS A 133 -15.82 -0.34 -3.21
CA HIS A 133 -16.52 -1.47 -2.57
C HIS A 133 -16.64 -1.39 -1.03
N LEU A 134 -15.82 -0.58 -0.34
CA LEU A 134 -15.81 -0.61 1.13
C LEU A 134 -17.14 -0.18 1.77
N ASP A 135 -17.90 0.69 1.13
CA ASP A 135 -19.20 1.09 1.66
C ASP A 135 -20.23 -0.04 1.58
N GLU A 136 -20.19 -0.83 0.52
CA GLU A 136 -20.99 -2.04 0.38
C GLU A 136 -20.60 -3.10 1.42
N VAL A 137 -19.29 -3.31 1.61
CA VAL A 137 -18.78 -4.22 2.65
C VAL A 137 -19.23 -3.80 4.05
N ARG A 138 -19.16 -2.50 4.36
CA ARG A 138 -19.60 -1.96 5.65
C ARG A 138 -21.11 -2.11 5.86
N ALA A 139 -21.89 -1.85 4.81
CA ALA A 139 -23.35 -2.00 4.85
C ALA A 139 -23.79 -3.46 5.06
N SER A 140 -22.99 -4.42 4.63
CA SER A 140 -23.27 -5.86 4.80
C SER A 140 -22.90 -6.41 6.18
N ARG A 141 -22.22 -5.63 7.02
CA ARG A 141 -21.86 -6.08 8.39
C ARG A 141 -23.07 -5.98 9.30
N PRO A 142 -23.42 -7.05 10.03
CA PRO A 142 -24.47 -6.96 11.05
C PRO A 142 -24.09 -5.98 12.16
N VAL A 143 -25.09 -5.26 12.62
CA VAL A 143 -24.95 -4.29 13.73
C VAL A 143 -24.69 -5.05 15.03
#